data_572d9217c6468b9099267e9d1fd67eb1
#
_entry.id   572d9217c6468b9099267e9d1fd67eb1
#
_cell.length_a   1.000
_cell.length_b   1.000
_cell.length_c   1.000
_cell.angle_alpha   90.00
_cell.angle_beta   90.00
_cell.angle_gamma   90.00
#
_symmetry.space_group_name_H-M   'P 1'
#
loop_
_entity.id
_entity.type
_entity.pdbx_description
1 polymer ?
#
loop_
_entity_poly.entity_id
_entity_poly.type
_entity_poly.pdbx_seq_one_letter_code
_entity_poly.pdbx_strand_id
1 'polypeptide(L)'
;MLSADKQGLAAFLDGHAPYFEEIADRIWEHAELSLKEYASAALYLGKLRELGFTVTEKLCGIDTAFCGSYGSGRPVIGILGEFDALSGLSQKAGETAHNPLVPGGSGHGCGHNLLGAGSLAAAAAVKAYLEQSGRPGTVIFYGCPGEEGGAGKAFMAREGLWKQLDAALCWHPGDANQVSTGTNNSCIQVLYKFSGVPAHAAGDPFNGRSALDAVELMNVGVQFLREHMTPDCRIHYAITDTGGISPNVVQAKASVLYMVRANKVADSVKLQARVDDIAKGAALMTGTSFERVFIDGTAELLPNFSIENALYANMEAIGVPSFDEDELALAAALKATYPGSGIEGIKGARENPEIRKQVLALSGNGAKPLNDFLAPRYSSTSISPGRTDVGDVS
;
A
#
# COMPACT_ATOMS: atom_id res chain seq x y z
N MET A 1 8.82 21.70 24.05
CA MET A 1 10.28 21.62 23.77
C MET A 1 10.69 20.16 23.70
N LEU A 2 11.53 19.82 22.73
CA LEU A 2 12.12 18.47 22.62
C LEU A 2 13.06 18.20 23.80
N SER A 3 13.06 16.96 24.30
CA SER A 3 14.09 16.50 25.24
C SER A 3 15.47 16.49 24.55
N ALA A 4 16.55 16.45 25.36
CA ALA A 4 17.93 16.38 24.81
C ALA A 4 18.11 15.19 23.87
N ASP A 5 17.56 14.02 24.22
CA ASP A 5 17.62 12.82 23.37
C ASP A 5 16.94 13.06 22.00
N LYS A 6 15.76 13.68 22.00
CA LYS A 6 15.01 13.98 20.76
C LYS A 6 15.70 15.07 19.92
N GLN A 7 16.35 16.04 20.56
CA GLN A 7 17.19 17.02 19.85
C GLN A 7 18.39 16.35 19.17
N GLY A 8 19.02 15.39 19.85
CA GLY A 8 20.10 14.59 19.27
C GLY A 8 19.66 13.77 18.06
N LEU A 9 18.46 13.16 18.12
CA LEU A 9 17.85 12.43 16.99
C LEU A 9 17.56 13.35 15.79
N ALA A 10 16.98 14.52 16.03
CA ALA A 10 16.72 15.51 14.97
C ALA A 10 18.03 15.95 14.30
N ALA A 11 19.04 16.33 15.11
CA ALA A 11 20.35 16.72 14.58
C ALA A 11 21.05 15.60 13.79
N PHE A 12 20.88 14.33 14.20
CA PHE A 12 21.36 13.18 13.43
C PHE A 12 20.70 13.13 12.05
N LEU A 13 19.38 13.25 11.99
CA LEU A 13 18.61 13.21 10.74
C LEU A 13 18.99 14.36 9.82
N ASP A 14 19.04 15.59 10.34
CA ASP A 14 19.43 16.79 9.57
C ASP A 14 20.84 16.64 8.99
N GLY A 15 21.79 16.11 9.78
CA GLY A 15 23.17 15.89 9.35
C GLY A 15 23.35 14.79 8.31
N HIS A 16 22.36 13.88 8.16
CA HIS A 16 22.41 12.76 7.23
C HIS A 16 21.33 12.83 6.14
N ALA A 17 20.56 13.94 6.06
CA ALA A 17 19.48 14.08 5.10
C ALA A 17 19.91 13.76 3.66
N PRO A 18 21.03 14.31 3.12
CA PRO A 18 21.45 14.04 1.75
C PRO A 18 21.73 12.55 1.47
N TYR A 19 22.17 11.79 2.49
CA TYR A 19 22.42 10.36 2.36
C TYR A 19 21.11 9.56 2.14
N PHE A 20 20.04 9.92 2.86
CA PHE A 20 18.74 9.25 2.73
C PHE A 20 17.96 9.76 1.52
N GLU A 21 18.12 11.02 1.14
CA GLU A 21 17.58 11.60 -0.09
C GLU A 21 18.13 10.88 -1.34
N GLU A 22 19.45 10.65 -1.39
CA GLU A 22 20.07 9.86 -2.48
C GLU A 22 19.46 8.46 -2.59
N ILE A 23 19.14 7.81 -1.46
CA ILE A 23 18.49 6.50 -1.47
C ILE A 23 17.10 6.61 -2.10
N ALA A 24 16.31 7.61 -1.69
CA ALA A 24 14.97 7.84 -2.23
C ALA A 24 14.99 8.07 -3.75
N ASP A 25 15.94 8.89 -4.22
CA ASP A 25 16.12 9.20 -5.64
C ASP A 25 16.50 7.95 -6.45
N ARG A 26 17.41 7.13 -5.94
CA ARG A 26 17.80 5.88 -6.60
C ARG A 26 16.67 4.86 -6.67
N ILE A 27 15.84 4.75 -5.61
CA ILE A 27 14.64 3.91 -5.64
C ILE A 27 13.63 4.46 -6.66
N TRP A 28 13.46 5.80 -6.74
CA TRP A 28 12.65 6.43 -7.77
C TRP A 28 13.10 6.04 -9.18
N GLU A 29 14.41 6.02 -9.45
CA GLU A 29 14.98 5.64 -10.74
C GLU A 29 14.75 4.16 -11.08
N HIS A 30 14.83 3.27 -10.07
CA HIS A 30 14.58 1.84 -10.28
C HIS A 30 13.14 1.56 -10.67
N ALA A 31 12.16 2.18 -10.00
CA ALA A 31 10.73 2.07 -10.25
C ALA A 31 10.26 0.62 -10.52
N GLU A 32 10.67 -0.30 -9.68
CA GLU A 32 10.41 -1.74 -9.84
C GLU A 32 9.02 -2.11 -9.32
N LEU A 33 8.35 -3.02 -10.00
CA LEU A 33 7.00 -3.48 -9.65
C LEU A 33 7.04 -4.47 -8.47
N SER A 34 5.89 -4.59 -7.81
CA SER A 34 5.63 -5.48 -6.67
C SER A 34 6.25 -6.87 -6.81
N LEU A 35 6.97 -7.32 -5.79
CA LEU A 35 7.69 -8.60 -5.68
C LEU A 35 8.80 -8.80 -6.74
N LYS A 36 9.22 -7.73 -7.43
CA LYS A 36 10.31 -7.69 -8.40
C LYS A 36 11.30 -6.56 -8.14
N GLU A 37 11.30 -6.04 -6.93
CA GLU A 37 12.10 -4.88 -6.48
C GLU A 37 13.56 -5.30 -6.20
N TYR A 38 14.21 -6.00 -7.12
CA TYR A 38 15.53 -6.62 -6.89
C TYR A 38 16.64 -5.59 -6.72
N ALA A 39 16.68 -4.55 -7.55
CA ALA A 39 17.71 -3.51 -7.46
C ALA A 39 17.50 -2.63 -6.23
N SER A 40 16.25 -2.30 -5.92
CA SER A 40 15.86 -1.54 -4.73
C SER A 40 16.19 -2.30 -3.45
N ALA A 41 15.85 -3.59 -3.38
CA ALA A 41 16.21 -4.44 -2.24
C ALA A 41 17.73 -4.55 -2.07
N ALA A 42 18.49 -4.75 -3.16
CA ALA A 42 19.95 -4.81 -3.13
C ALA A 42 20.58 -3.51 -2.63
N LEU A 43 20.03 -2.35 -3.02
CA LEU A 43 20.46 -1.04 -2.52
C LEU A 43 20.25 -0.94 -1.00
N TYR A 44 19.05 -1.25 -0.49
CA TYR A 44 18.77 -1.23 0.95
C TYR A 44 19.66 -2.19 1.73
N LEU A 45 19.89 -3.41 1.23
CA LEU A 45 20.76 -4.39 1.86
C LEU A 45 22.20 -3.88 1.99
N GLY A 46 22.70 -3.22 0.93
CA GLY A 46 24.00 -2.55 0.96
C GLY A 46 24.06 -1.44 2.01
N LYS A 47 23.06 -0.56 2.03
CA LYS A 47 22.96 0.56 2.97
C LYS A 47 22.78 0.12 4.41
N LEU A 48 22.02 -0.93 4.68
CA LEU A 48 21.89 -1.50 6.03
C LEU A 48 23.21 -2.04 6.56
N ARG A 49 24.00 -2.74 5.72
CA ARG A 49 25.33 -3.22 6.10
C ARG A 49 26.30 -2.07 6.35
N GLU A 50 26.29 -1.05 5.50
CA GLU A 50 27.09 0.18 5.64
C GLU A 50 26.76 0.88 6.97
N LEU A 51 25.48 0.97 7.33
CA LEU A 51 25.00 1.54 8.59
C LEU A 51 25.23 0.60 9.80
N GLY A 52 25.78 -0.59 9.63
CA GLY A 52 26.11 -1.53 10.70
C GLY A 52 24.94 -2.29 11.29
N PHE A 53 23.86 -2.50 10.54
CA PHE A 53 22.79 -3.41 10.92
C PHE A 53 23.16 -4.88 10.63
N THR A 54 22.65 -5.79 11.44
CA THR A 54 22.65 -7.23 11.14
C THR A 54 21.52 -7.52 10.17
N VAL A 55 21.86 -8.00 8.97
CA VAL A 55 20.91 -8.14 7.86
C VAL A 55 20.45 -9.60 7.71
N THR A 56 19.15 -9.78 7.49
CA THR A 56 18.54 -11.06 7.08
C THR A 56 17.79 -10.83 5.76
N GLU A 57 18.08 -11.66 4.77
CA GLU A 57 17.52 -11.57 3.40
C GLU A 57 16.47 -12.65 3.16
N LYS A 58 15.65 -12.45 2.13
CA LYS A 58 14.63 -13.41 1.64
C LYS A 58 13.67 -13.87 2.74
N LEU A 59 13.20 -12.91 3.52
CA LEU A 59 12.27 -13.19 4.61
C LEU A 59 11.00 -13.89 4.10
N CYS A 60 10.59 -14.93 4.82
CA CYS A 60 9.36 -15.67 4.54
C CYS A 60 9.28 -16.25 3.11
N GLY A 61 10.45 -16.49 2.47
CA GLY A 61 10.53 -17.01 1.12
C GLY A 61 10.26 -15.99 0.02
N ILE A 62 10.19 -14.70 0.35
CA ILE A 62 10.03 -13.60 -0.62
C ILE A 62 11.42 -13.07 -0.95
N ASP A 63 11.83 -13.15 -2.22
CA ASP A 63 13.19 -12.82 -2.66
C ASP A 63 13.60 -11.38 -2.36
N THR A 64 12.67 -10.44 -2.39
CA THR A 64 12.91 -9.01 -2.18
C THR A 64 12.58 -8.53 -0.77
N ALA A 65 12.11 -9.42 0.12
CA ALA A 65 11.86 -9.12 1.53
C ALA A 65 13.13 -9.31 2.38
N PHE A 66 13.39 -8.37 3.28
CA PHE A 66 14.57 -8.40 4.14
C PHE A 66 14.34 -7.63 5.43
N CYS A 67 15.26 -7.75 6.39
CA CYS A 67 15.32 -6.82 7.51
C CYS A 67 16.77 -6.52 7.91
N GLY A 68 16.94 -5.39 8.59
CA GLY A 68 18.16 -5.01 9.29
C GLY A 68 17.86 -4.76 10.76
N SER A 69 18.52 -5.46 11.67
CA SER A 69 18.31 -5.32 13.11
C SER A 69 19.55 -4.76 13.81
N TYR A 70 19.30 -3.95 14.87
CA TYR A 70 20.33 -3.42 15.73
C TYR A 70 19.87 -3.37 17.19
N GLY A 71 20.81 -3.57 18.11
CA GLY A 71 20.57 -3.57 19.56
C GLY A 71 20.18 -4.94 20.10
N SER A 72 19.81 -4.98 21.37
CA SER A 72 19.38 -6.20 22.04
C SER A 72 18.45 -5.89 23.21
N GLY A 73 17.57 -6.85 23.51
CA GLY A 73 16.57 -6.70 24.56
C GLY A 73 15.31 -5.99 24.08
N ARG A 74 14.47 -5.61 25.04
CA ARG A 74 13.17 -4.97 24.80
C ARG A 74 13.20 -3.49 25.18
N PRO A 75 12.35 -2.65 24.55
CA PRO A 75 11.35 -3.01 23.54
C PRO A 75 11.97 -3.40 22.18
N VAL A 76 11.26 -4.22 21.41
CA VAL A 76 11.56 -4.53 20.00
C VAL A 76 10.63 -3.72 19.12
N ILE A 77 11.18 -2.75 18.41
CA ILE A 77 10.42 -1.82 17.57
C ILE A 77 10.69 -2.11 16.09
N GLY A 78 9.62 -2.42 15.34
CA GLY A 78 9.66 -2.55 13.90
C GLY A 78 9.40 -1.22 13.20
N ILE A 79 10.19 -0.91 12.19
CA ILE A 79 9.95 0.22 11.28
C ILE A 79 9.79 -0.35 9.88
N LEU A 80 8.62 -0.13 9.29
CA LEU A 80 8.23 -0.72 8.00
C LEU A 80 8.61 0.22 6.86
N GLY A 81 9.28 -0.31 5.83
CA GLY A 81 9.66 0.42 4.62
C GLY A 81 9.13 -0.29 3.39
N GLU A 82 8.27 0.38 2.63
CA GLU A 82 7.78 -0.04 1.32
C GLU A 82 8.64 0.60 0.24
N PHE A 83 8.72 -0.04 -0.94
CA PHE A 83 9.62 0.43 -2.01
C PHE A 83 9.23 -0.06 -3.42
N ASP A 84 8.04 -0.61 -3.59
CA ASP A 84 7.50 -1.00 -4.90
C ASP A 84 6.85 0.17 -5.64
N ALA A 85 6.83 0.09 -6.96
CA ALA A 85 6.28 1.09 -7.87
C ALA A 85 5.02 0.59 -8.58
N LEU A 86 4.31 1.51 -9.23
CA LEU A 86 3.08 1.27 -9.97
C LEU A 86 3.33 1.21 -11.48
N SER A 87 2.64 0.30 -12.17
CA SER A 87 2.70 0.16 -13.62
C SER A 87 2.11 1.37 -14.35
N GLY A 88 2.75 1.81 -15.43
CA GLY A 88 2.24 2.87 -16.31
C GLY A 88 2.37 4.28 -15.73
N LEU A 89 3.04 4.47 -14.61
CA LEU A 89 3.18 5.77 -13.93
C LEU A 89 4.58 6.38 -14.04
N SER A 90 5.36 5.98 -15.06
CA SER A 90 6.65 6.62 -15.34
C SER A 90 6.48 8.12 -15.54
N GLN A 91 7.30 8.91 -14.84
CA GLN A 91 7.23 10.36 -14.88
C GLN A 91 8.62 10.95 -14.66
N LYS A 92 8.95 12.04 -15.33
CA LYS A 92 10.14 12.83 -15.04
C LYS A 92 9.94 13.64 -13.76
N ALA A 93 10.96 13.66 -12.91
CA ALA A 93 10.93 14.44 -11.69
C ALA A 93 10.79 15.95 -11.98
N GLY A 94 10.08 16.69 -11.13
CA GLY A 94 9.88 18.14 -11.23
C GLY A 94 8.98 18.63 -12.37
N GLU A 95 8.38 17.74 -13.15
CA GLU A 95 7.49 18.10 -14.25
C GLU A 95 6.02 18.16 -13.81
N THR A 96 5.33 19.20 -14.22
CA THR A 96 3.91 19.43 -13.91
C THR A 96 2.96 18.88 -14.97
N ALA A 97 3.46 18.47 -16.13
CA ALA A 97 2.73 17.82 -17.19
C ALA A 97 3.04 16.32 -17.24
N HIS A 98 2.14 15.51 -17.80
CA HIS A 98 2.42 14.11 -18.05
C HIS A 98 3.59 13.98 -19.05
N ASN A 99 4.75 13.64 -18.56
CA ASN A 99 5.97 13.48 -19.32
C ASN A 99 6.74 12.24 -18.85
N PRO A 100 6.39 11.03 -19.34
CA PRO A 100 7.01 9.81 -18.87
C PRO A 100 8.50 9.75 -19.24
N LEU A 101 9.34 9.31 -18.30
CA LEU A 101 10.74 8.99 -18.57
C LEU A 101 10.84 7.80 -19.53
N VAL A 102 10.01 6.78 -19.30
CA VAL A 102 9.87 5.59 -20.14
C VAL A 102 8.40 5.44 -20.52
N PRO A 103 7.99 5.62 -21.78
CA PRO A 103 6.60 5.46 -22.20
C PRO A 103 6.03 4.10 -21.81
N GLY A 104 4.92 4.08 -21.05
CA GLY A 104 4.30 2.87 -20.51
C GLY A 104 5.07 2.20 -19.36
N GLY A 105 6.20 2.78 -18.93
CA GLY A 105 7.01 2.27 -17.83
C GLY A 105 6.36 2.50 -16.45
N SER A 106 6.94 1.86 -15.44
CA SER A 106 6.53 2.02 -14.04
C SER A 106 7.08 3.31 -13.42
N GLY A 107 6.45 3.75 -12.32
CA GLY A 107 6.87 4.93 -11.56
C GLY A 107 6.29 4.94 -10.15
N HIS A 108 6.92 5.72 -9.27
CA HIS A 108 6.53 5.84 -7.86
C HIS A 108 5.38 6.84 -7.66
N GLY A 109 4.20 6.51 -8.20
CA GLY A 109 3.01 7.33 -8.03
C GLY A 109 2.45 7.34 -6.60
N CYS A 110 2.81 6.36 -5.77
CA CYS A 110 2.41 6.26 -4.36
C CYS A 110 3.48 6.79 -3.38
N GLY A 111 4.70 7.07 -3.87
CA GLY A 111 5.79 7.64 -3.07
C GLY A 111 6.51 6.63 -2.18
N HIS A 112 6.46 5.33 -2.47
CA HIS A 112 7.15 4.30 -1.68
C HIS A 112 8.69 4.46 -1.69
N ASN A 113 9.25 5.12 -2.70
CA ASN A 113 10.66 5.51 -2.67
C ASN A 113 11.00 6.42 -1.48
N LEU A 114 10.13 7.37 -1.15
CA LEU A 114 10.26 8.24 0.03
C LEU A 114 9.96 7.46 1.32
N LEU A 115 8.90 6.63 1.31
CA LEU A 115 8.47 5.84 2.46
C LEU A 115 9.60 4.95 2.97
N GLY A 116 10.22 4.18 2.09
CA GLY A 116 11.30 3.26 2.46
C GLY A 116 12.54 3.99 2.95
N ALA A 117 12.96 5.06 2.28
CA ALA A 117 14.14 5.86 2.66
C ALA A 117 13.95 6.57 4.00
N GLY A 118 12.79 7.19 4.23
CA GLY A 118 12.45 7.83 5.50
C GLY A 118 12.33 6.83 6.66
N SER A 119 11.80 5.64 6.40
CA SER A 119 11.76 4.55 7.37
C SER A 119 13.16 4.05 7.74
N LEU A 120 14.08 3.95 6.76
CA LEU A 120 15.49 3.61 7.03
C LEU A 120 16.17 4.71 7.84
N ALA A 121 15.92 5.99 7.52
CA ALA A 121 16.46 7.12 8.28
C ALA A 121 16.00 7.08 9.76
N ALA A 122 14.73 6.78 10.00
CA ALA A 122 14.19 6.62 11.35
C ALA A 122 14.86 5.45 12.10
N ALA A 123 15.05 4.30 11.43
CA ALA A 123 15.75 3.15 12.03
C ALA A 123 17.22 3.48 12.36
N ALA A 124 17.92 4.19 11.46
CA ALA A 124 19.31 4.63 11.69
C ALA A 124 19.41 5.63 12.85
N ALA A 125 18.46 6.56 12.99
CA ALA A 125 18.42 7.48 14.11
C ALA A 125 18.18 6.75 15.44
N VAL A 126 17.26 5.77 15.50
CA VAL A 126 17.04 4.94 16.69
C VAL A 126 18.29 4.12 17.03
N LYS A 127 18.99 3.58 16.01
CA LYS A 127 20.27 2.90 16.22
C LYS A 127 21.28 3.84 16.88
N ALA A 128 21.50 5.04 16.35
CA ALA A 128 22.40 6.02 16.92
C ALA A 128 22.05 6.38 18.37
N TYR A 129 20.76 6.48 18.68
CA TYR A 129 20.30 6.67 20.07
C TYR A 129 20.65 5.51 20.99
N LEU A 130 20.45 4.26 20.55
CA LEU A 130 20.78 3.07 21.35
C LEU A 130 22.29 3.01 21.60
N GLU A 131 23.13 3.33 20.60
CA GLU A 131 24.59 3.41 20.75
C GLU A 131 25.02 4.47 21.76
N GLN A 132 24.46 5.66 21.65
CA GLN A 132 24.83 6.78 22.52
C GLN A 132 24.33 6.61 23.95
N SER A 133 23.10 6.10 24.13
CA SER A 133 22.48 5.99 25.45
C SER A 133 22.87 4.72 26.21
N GLY A 134 23.33 3.68 25.51
CA GLY A 134 23.57 2.34 26.10
C GLY A 134 22.32 1.67 26.66
N ARG A 135 21.12 2.15 26.33
CA ARG A 135 19.86 1.57 26.79
C ARG A 135 19.58 0.25 26.09
N PRO A 136 18.95 -0.71 26.77
CA PRO A 136 18.47 -1.92 26.10
C PRO A 136 17.32 -1.58 25.17
N GLY A 137 17.21 -2.32 24.08
CA GLY A 137 16.18 -2.20 23.06
C GLY A 137 16.68 -2.72 21.72
N THR A 138 15.74 -3.05 20.86
CA THR A 138 16.04 -3.53 19.50
C THR A 138 15.23 -2.73 18.49
N VAL A 139 15.88 -2.17 17.49
CA VAL A 139 15.22 -1.59 16.31
C VAL A 139 15.42 -2.52 15.12
N ILE A 140 14.34 -2.76 14.37
CA ILE A 140 14.37 -3.58 13.16
C ILE A 140 13.73 -2.76 12.03
N PHE A 141 14.52 -2.45 11.00
CA PHE A 141 14.00 -1.99 9.73
C PHE A 141 13.55 -3.19 8.91
N TYR A 142 12.32 -3.18 8.43
CA TYR A 142 11.79 -4.20 7.55
C TYR A 142 11.62 -3.63 6.14
N GLY A 143 12.30 -4.22 5.16
CA GLY A 143 11.98 -4.01 3.75
C GLY A 143 10.79 -4.87 3.37
N CYS A 144 9.67 -4.19 3.12
CA CYS A 144 8.35 -4.78 2.88
C CYS A 144 7.98 -4.63 1.41
N PRO A 145 8.27 -5.62 0.54
CA PRO A 145 7.96 -5.55 -0.88
C PRO A 145 6.47 -5.79 -1.16
N GLY A 146 6.00 -5.34 -2.32
CA GLY A 146 4.74 -5.77 -2.91
C GLY A 146 3.48 -5.25 -2.21
N GLU A 147 3.48 -4.03 -1.69
CA GLU A 147 2.27 -3.44 -1.11
C GLU A 147 1.18 -3.24 -2.18
N GLU A 148 1.56 -2.74 -3.35
CA GLU A 148 0.66 -2.37 -4.44
C GLU A 148 -0.01 -3.57 -5.13
N GLY A 149 0.63 -4.72 -5.15
CA GLY A 149 0.12 -5.85 -5.92
C GLY A 149 0.49 -7.25 -5.43
N GLY A 150 1.05 -7.39 -4.22
CA GLY A 150 1.51 -8.68 -3.72
C GLY A 150 1.19 -8.95 -2.25
N ALA A 151 0.79 -7.91 -1.50
CA ALA A 151 0.50 -7.99 -0.07
C ALA A 151 1.63 -8.69 0.73
N GLY A 152 2.88 -8.24 0.53
CA GLY A 152 4.07 -8.87 1.12
C GLY A 152 3.98 -9.02 2.64
N LYS A 153 3.47 -7.99 3.35
CA LYS A 153 3.32 -8.00 4.81
C LYS A 153 2.31 -9.05 5.28
N ALA A 154 1.26 -9.34 4.49
CA ALA A 154 0.29 -10.41 4.81
C ALA A 154 0.95 -11.80 4.74
N PHE A 155 1.80 -12.04 3.74
CA PHE A 155 2.58 -13.29 3.67
C PHE A 155 3.60 -13.40 4.81
N MET A 156 4.24 -12.28 5.20
CA MET A 156 5.14 -12.22 6.35
C MET A 156 4.38 -12.48 7.67
N ALA A 157 3.15 -11.96 7.80
CA ALA A 157 2.26 -12.22 8.95
C ALA A 157 1.91 -13.71 9.07
N ARG A 158 1.61 -14.37 7.96
CA ARG A 158 1.34 -15.81 7.91
C ARG A 158 2.48 -16.64 8.49
N GLU A 159 3.72 -16.24 8.24
CA GLU A 159 4.91 -16.90 8.80
C GLU A 159 5.22 -16.46 10.25
N GLY A 160 4.41 -15.54 10.81
CA GLY A 160 4.52 -15.11 12.21
C GLY A 160 5.64 -14.09 12.48
N LEU A 161 6.12 -13.40 11.46
CA LEU A 161 7.26 -12.49 11.55
C LEU A 161 7.03 -11.34 12.55
N TRP A 162 5.80 -10.84 12.67
CA TRP A 162 5.46 -9.68 13.49
C TRP A 162 5.34 -9.99 15.00
N LYS A 163 5.23 -11.29 15.39
CA LYS A 163 5.00 -11.71 16.79
C LYS A 163 6.10 -11.33 17.77
N GLN A 164 7.29 -11.03 17.27
CA GLN A 164 8.42 -10.63 18.12
C GLN A 164 8.38 -9.14 18.50
N LEU A 165 7.59 -8.32 17.82
CA LEU A 165 7.54 -6.87 18.00
C LEU A 165 6.72 -6.49 19.22
N ASP A 166 7.16 -5.46 19.95
CA ASP A 166 6.37 -4.76 20.95
C ASP A 166 5.53 -3.64 20.33
N ALA A 167 6.04 -3.04 19.25
CA ALA A 167 5.33 -2.10 18.41
C ALA A 167 5.91 -2.08 16.99
N ALA A 168 5.08 -1.72 16.01
CA ALA A 168 5.50 -1.41 14.66
C ALA A 168 5.05 0.00 14.27
N LEU A 169 5.89 0.69 13.49
CA LEU A 169 5.64 2.02 12.99
C LEU A 169 5.74 2.03 11.48
N CYS A 170 4.78 2.70 10.84
CA CYS A 170 4.77 2.96 9.40
C CYS A 170 4.33 4.40 9.16
N TRP A 171 4.75 4.97 8.07
CA TRP A 171 4.25 6.25 7.58
C TRP A 171 3.96 6.14 6.08
N HIS A 172 3.29 7.12 5.53
CA HIS A 172 3.03 7.15 4.10
C HIS A 172 3.10 8.60 3.59
N PRO A 173 3.79 8.90 2.49
CA PRO A 173 3.75 10.20 1.86
C PRO A 173 2.32 10.61 1.51
N GLY A 174 2.00 11.90 1.67
CA GLY A 174 0.66 12.41 1.41
C GLY A 174 0.65 13.93 1.33
N ASP A 175 -0.52 14.48 1.12
CA ASP A 175 -0.76 15.91 0.96
C ASP A 175 -0.99 16.66 2.28
N ALA A 176 -0.78 15.99 3.42
CA ALA A 176 -1.00 16.57 4.75
C ALA A 176 -0.03 16.03 5.81
N ASN A 177 0.45 16.92 6.68
CA ASN A 177 1.16 16.53 7.89
C ASN A 177 0.14 16.13 8.96
N GLN A 178 -0.09 14.84 9.13
CA GLN A 178 -1.11 14.31 10.05
C GLN A 178 -0.72 12.94 10.60
N VAL A 179 -1.32 12.56 11.72
CA VAL A 179 -1.33 11.17 12.17
C VAL A 179 -2.55 10.47 11.59
N SER A 180 -2.33 9.39 10.85
CA SER A 180 -3.42 8.57 10.32
C SER A 180 -4.18 7.89 11.46
N THR A 181 -5.50 7.81 11.34
CA THR A 181 -6.41 7.19 12.31
C THR A 181 -7.52 6.45 11.58
N GLY A 182 -8.25 5.59 12.29
CA GLY A 182 -9.31 4.78 11.72
C GLY A 182 -8.82 3.43 11.23
N THR A 183 -9.62 2.79 10.39
CA THR A 183 -9.33 1.48 9.81
C THR A 183 -9.49 1.53 8.29
N ASN A 184 -9.16 0.44 7.62
CA ASN A 184 -9.36 0.22 6.19
C ASN A 184 -10.11 -1.09 5.95
N ASN A 185 -10.49 -1.35 4.70
CA ASN A 185 -11.15 -2.60 4.36
C ASN A 185 -10.15 -3.76 4.30
N SER A 186 -10.60 -4.93 4.77
CA SER A 186 -10.05 -6.22 4.36
C SER A 186 -10.33 -6.47 2.89
N CYS A 187 -9.43 -7.16 2.21
CA CYS A 187 -9.51 -7.47 0.80
C CYS A 187 -9.08 -8.91 0.51
N ILE A 188 -9.69 -9.56 -0.48
CA ILE A 188 -9.27 -10.88 -1.00
C ILE A 188 -9.29 -10.81 -2.52
N GLN A 189 -8.20 -11.25 -3.16
CA GLN A 189 -8.11 -11.39 -4.61
C GLN A 189 -8.01 -12.85 -5.03
N VAL A 190 -8.86 -13.24 -5.99
CA VAL A 190 -8.91 -14.60 -6.55
C VAL A 190 -9.02 -14.53 -8.07
N LEU A 191 -8.15 -15.26 -8.74
CA LEU A 191 -8.21 -15.49 -10.18
C LEU A 191 -8.93 -16.81 -10.45
N TYR A 192 -10.01 -16.76 -11.24
CA TYR A 192 -10.73 -17.91 -11.74
C TYR A 192 -10.33 -18.17 -13.19
N LYS A 193 -9.75 -19.34 -13.47
CA LYS A 193 -9.35 -19.78 -14.81
C LYS A 193 -10.28 -20.87 -15.26
N PHE A 194 -11.18 -20.56 -16.19
CA PHE A 194 -12.13 -21.51 -16.75
C PHE A 194 -11.51 -22.27 -17.92
N SER A 195 -11.91 -23.54 -18.04
CA SER A 195 -11.50 -24.45 -19.12
C SER A 195 -12.71 -25.15 -19.70
N GLY A 196 -12.84 -25.06 -21.02
CA GLY A 196 -13.93 -25.63 -21.80
C GLY A 196 -13.43 -26.50 -22.95
N VAL A 197 -14.24 -26.66 -23.98
CA VAL A 197 -13.93 -27.45 -25.18
C VAL A 197 -14.04 -26.56 -26.42
N PRO A 198 -12.97 -26.40 -27.24
CA PRO A 198 -13.04 -25.60 -28.45
C PRO A 198 -13.88 -26.28 -29.52
N ALA A 199 -14.56 -25.50 -30.33
CA ALA A 199 -15.29 -25.95 -31.51
C ALA A 199 -15.41 -24.82 -32.53
N HIS A 200 -15.75 -25.14 -33.77
CA HIS A 200 -16.10 -24.13 -34.75
C HIS A 200 -17.52 -23.61 -34.44
N ALA A 201 -17.63 -22.32 -34.09
CA ALA A 201 -18.87 -21.76 -33.56
C ALA A 201 -20.07 -21.81 -34.53
N ALA A 202 -19.84 -21.89 -35.85
CA ALA A 202 -20.92 -22.04 -36.83
C ALA A 202 -21.11 -23.49 -37.31
N GLY A 203 -20.03 -24.27 -37.40
CA GLY A 203 -20.07 -25.61 -37.98
C GLY A 203 -20.38 -26.72 -36.96
N ASP A 204 -19.91 -26.58 -35.74
CA ASP A 204 -19.95 -27.64 -34.72
C ASP A 204 -20.11 -27.10 -33.27
N PRO A 205 -20.97 -26.07 -33.04
CA PRO A 205 -21.07 -25.41 -31.72
C PRO A 205 -21.56 -26.35 -30.62
N PHE A 206 -22.36 -27.35 -30.92
CA PHE A 206 -22.94 -28.26 -29.95
C PHE A 206 -21.92 -29.20 -29.28
N ASN A 207 -20.75 -29.39 -29.88
CA ASN A 207 -19.63 -30.10 -29.29
C ASN A 207 -18.70 -29.18 -28.47
N GLY A 208 -18.85 -27.86 -28.58
CA GLY A 208 -18.10 -26.87 -27.81
C GLY A 208 -18.61 -26.68 -26.39
N ARG A 209 -17.73 -26.16 -25.53
CA ARG A 209 -18.05 -25.65 -24.18
C ARG A 209 -17.23 -24.39 -23.97
N SER A 210 -17.90 -23.23 -23.93
CA SER A 210 -17.22 -21.95 -23.87
C SER A 210 -16.81 -21.60 -22.45
N ALA A 211 -15.51 -21.43 -22.24
CA ALA A 211 -14.96 -20.92 -21.01
C ALA A 211 -15.31 -19.42 -20.81
N LEU A 212 -15.46 -18.67 -21.91
CA LEU A 212 -15.87 -17.25 -21.84
C LEU A 212 -17.32 -17.13 -21.39
N ASP A 213 -18.24 -17.99 -21.84
CA ASP A 213 -19.63 -17.99 -21.36
C ASP A 213 -19.68 -18.24 -19.85
N ALA A 214 -18.79 -19.10 -19.31
CA ALA A 214 -18.70 -19.32 -17.87
C ALA A 214 -18.25 -18.06 -17.13
N VAL A 215 -17.28 -17.30 -17.65
CA VAL A 215 -16.86 -16.01 -17.09
C VAL A 215 -18.01 -15.00 -17.13
N GLU A 216 -18.74 -14.92 -18.24
CA GLU A 216 -19.89 -14.01 -18.37
C GLU A 216 -21.01 -14.34 -17.41
N LEU A 217 -21.38 -15.62 -17.29
CA LEU A 217 -22.40 -16.09 -16.34
C LEU A 217 -21.97 -15.87 -14.88
N MET A 218 -20.69 -16.07 -14.55
CA MET A 218 -20.15 -15.73 -13.24
C MET A 218 -20.30 -14.24 -12.96
N ASN A 219 -19.93 -13.38 -13.92
CA ASN A 219 -20.05 -11.94 -13.79
C ASN A 219 -21.49 -11.49 -13.58
N VAL A 220 -22.44 -12.09 -14.33
CA VAL A 220 -23.89 -11.84 -14.16
C VAL A 220 -24.36 -12.32 -12.79
N GLY A 221 -23.98 -13.53 -12.37
CA GLY A 221 -24.34 -14.08 -11.07
C GLY A 221 -23.89 -13.20 -9.90
N VAL A 222 -22.70 -12.60 -10.00
CA VAL A 222 -22.20 -11.67 -8.99
C VAL A 222 -23.04 -10.39 -8.94
N GLN A 223 -23.64 -9.91 -10.05
CA GLN A 223 -24.54 -8.73 -9.97
C GLN A 223 -25.77 -9.04 -9.09
N PHE A 224 -26.34 -10.25 -9.15
CA PHE A 224 -27.43 -10.65 -8.26
C PHE A 224 -26.96 -10.80 -6.81
N LEU A 225 -25.73 -11.24 -6.57
CA LEU A 225 -25.14 -11.27 -5.21
C LEU A 225 -25.06 -9.89 -4.58
N ARG A 226 -24.83 -8.82 -5.37
CA ARG A 226 -24.71 -7.44 -4.87
C ARG A 226 -25.96 -6.96 -4.12
N GLU A 227 -27.15 -7.45 -4.48
CA GLU A 227 -28.42 -7.18 -3.76
C GLU A 227 -28.41 -7.77 -2.34
N HIS A 228 -27.63 -8.81 -2.10
CA HIS A 228 -27.66 -9.63 -0.89
C HIS A 228 -26.33 -9.60 -0.10
N MET A 229 -25.55 -8.53 -0.23
CA MET A 229 -24.37 -8.22 0.59
C MET A 229 -24.58 -6.93 1.37
N THR A 230 -23.81 -6.70 2.44
CA THR A 230 -23.92 -5.47 3.22
C THR A 230 -23.43 -4.25 2.41
N PRO A 231 -23.99 -3.03 2.64
CA PRO A 231 -23.69 -1.84 1.85
C PRO A 231 -22.21 -1.42 1.86
N ASP A 232 -21.47 -1.83 2.87
CA ASP A 232 -20.05 -1.57 3.07
C ASP A 232 -19.13 -2.54 2.31
N CYS A 233 -19.68 -3.66 1.82
CA CYS A 233 -18.94 -4.59 0.97
C CYS A 233 -18.82 -4.10 -0.48
N ARG A 234 -17.76 -4.55 -1.15
CA ARG A 234 -17.54 -4.32 -2.60
C ARG A 234 -17.02 -5.58 -3.27
N ILE A 235 -17.43 -5.77 -4.52
CA ILE A 235 -16.87 -6.81 -5.39
C ILE A 235 -16.49 -6.13 -6.70
N HIS A 236 -15.25 -6.28 -7.12
CA HIS A 236 -14.74 -5.80 -8.40
C HIS A 236 -14.26 -6.99 -9.21
N TYR A 237 -14.24 -6.86 -10.54
CA TYR A 237 -13.63 -7.87 -11.40
C TYR A 237 -13.01 -7.25 -12.65
N ALA A 238 -12.06 -7.98 -13.22
CA ALA A 238 -11.51 -7.72 -14.54
C ALA A 238 -11.33 -9.03 -15.29
N ILE A 239 -11.79 -9.11 -16.54
CA ILE A 239 -11.49 -10.24 -17.41
C ILE A 239 -10.03 -10.13 -17.82
N THR A 240 -9.23 -11.13 -17.48
CA THR A 240 -7.77 -11.14 -17.73
C THR A 240 -7.39 -11.93 -18.98
N ASP A 241 -8.28 -12.84 -19.43
CA ASP A 241 -8.14 -13.59 -20.68
C ASP A 241 -9.54 -13.91 -21.22
N THR A 242 -9.80 -13.55 -22.46
CA THR A 242 -11.07 -13.83 -23.16
C THR A 242 -11.02 -15.11 -24.00
N GLY A 243 -9.87 -15.78 -24.05
CA GLY A 243 -9.66 -16.99 -24.87
C GLY A 243 -9.42 -16.72 -26.34
N GLY A 244 -9.12 -15.48 -26.72
CA GLY A 244 -8.81 -15.05 -28.07
C GLY A 244 -9.81 -14.03 -28.63
N ILE A 245 -9.53 -13.54 -29.86
CA ILE A 245 -10.29 -12.46 -30.53
C ILE A 245 -11.17 -12.95 -31.68
N SER A 246 -11.15 -14.26 -32.00
CA SER A 246 -11.87 -14.82 -33.14
C SER A 246 -13.28 -15.30 -32.72
N PRO A 247 -14.37 -14.61 -33.11
CA PRO A 247 -15.73 -14.92 -32.65
C PRO A 247 -16.30 -16.23 -33.21
N ASN A 248 -15.66 -16.77 -34.22
CA ASN A 248 -16.01 -18.06 -34.85
C ASN A 248 -15.36 -19.29 -34.19
N VAL A 249 -14.69 -19.10 -33.06
CA VAL A 249 -14.07 -20.16 -32.25
C VAL A 249 -14.70 -20.16 -30.87
N VAL A 250 -15.23 -21.30 -30.41
CA VAL A 250 -15.67 -21.48 -29.02
C VAL A 250 -14.44 -21.47 -28.11
N GLN A 251 -14.40 -20.57 -27.15
CA GLN A 251 -13.23 -20.31 -26.31
C GLN A 251 -12.96 -21.47 -25.35
N ALA A 252 -11.83 -22.13 -25.50
CA ALA A 252 -11.41 -23.25 -24.65
C ALA A 252 -10.91 -22.79 -23.28
N LYS A 253 -10.44 -21.54 -23.16
CA LYS A 253 -9.92 -20.97 -21.91
C LYS A 253 -10.40 -19.53 -21.79
N ALA A 254 -10.68 -19.11 -20.57
CA ALA A 254 -10.90 -17.72 -20.21
C ALA A 254 -10.59 -17.52 -18.73
N SER A 255 -10.25 -16.30 -18.32
CA SER A 255 -9.99 -16.03 -16.91
C SER A 255 -10.49 -14.66 -16.47
N VAL A 256 -10.89 -14.58 -15.20
CA VAL A 256 -11.38 -13.37 -14.56
C VAL A 256 -10.80 -13.26 -13.17
N LEU A 257 -10.23 -12.08 -12.86
CA LEU A 257 -9.74 -11.71 -11.55
C LEU A 257 -10.85 -11.02 -10.77
N TYR A 258 -11.13 -11.52 -9.57
CA TYR A 258 -12.07 -10.91 -8.63
C TYR A 258 -11.35 -10.32 -7.44
N MET A 259 -11.86 -9.19 -6.94
CA MET A 259 -11.45 -8.55 -5.70
C MET A 259 -12.69 -8.34 -4.84
N VAL A 260 -12.70 -8.96 -3.66
CA VAL A 260 -13.75 -8.83 -2.65
C VAL A 260 -13.25 -7.96 -1.51
N ARG A 261 -14.05 -7.00 -1.06
CA ARG A 261 -13.75 -6.10 0.06
C ARG A 261 -14.87 -6.14 1.08
N ALA A 262 -14.49 -6.15 2.36
CA ALA A 262 -15.40 -5.96 3.49
C ALA A 262 -14.66 -5.26 4.64
N ASN A 263 -15.41 -4.84 5.68
CA ASN A 263 -14.84 -4.15 6.83
C ASN A 263 -13.97 -5.04 7.72
N LYS A 264 -14.18 -6.37 7.64
CA LYS A 264 -13.48 -7.37 8.46
C LYS A 264 -13.07 -8.56 7.60
N VAL A 265 -11.93 -9.17 7.93
CA VAL A 265 -11.47 -10.43 7.30
C VAL A 265 -12.56 -11.49 7.31
N ALA A 266 -13.23 -11.68 8.46
CA ALA A 266 -14.27 -12.70 8.58
C ALA A 266 -15.42 -12.50 7.58
N ASP A 267 -15.76 -11.26 7.25
CA ASP A 267 -16.84 -10.95 6.30
C ASP A 267 -16.35 -11.03 4.86
N SER A 268 -15.09 -10.64 4.58
CA SER A 268 -14.46 -10.87 3.28
C SER A 268 -14.40 -12.36 2.95
N VAL A 269 -14.04 -13.21 3.90
CA VAL A 269 -14.00 -14.68 3.71
C VAL A 269 -15.38 -15.25 3.42
N LYS A 270 -16.42 -14.82 4.16
CA LYS A 270 -17.81 -15.27 3.92
C LYS A 270 -18.31 -14.82 2.54
N LEU A 271 -18.03 -13.57 2.16
CA LEU A 271 -18.44 -13.04 0.86
C LEU A 271 -17.69 -13.72 -0.28
N GLN A 272 -16.40 -13.97 -0.11
CA GLN A 272 -15.57 -14.71 -1.08
C GLN A 272 -16.10 -16.13 -1.32
N ALA A 273 -16.53 -16.82 -0.28
CA ALA A 273 -17.12 -18.16 -0.42
C ALA A 273 -18.39 -18.14 -1.30
N ARG A 274 -19.22 -17.09 -1.21
CA ARG A 274 -20.39 -16.92 -2.08
C ARG A 274 -20.00 -16.65 -3.55
N VAL A 275 -18.90 -15.92 -3.78
CA VAL A 275 -18.35 -15.73 -5.14
C VAL A 275 -17.81 -17.05 -5.69
N ASP A 276 -17.15 -17.86 -4.86
CA ASP A 276 -16.69 -19.21 -5.23
C ASP A 276 -17.86 -20.12 -5.63
N ASP A 277 -19.00 -20.04 -4.94
CA ASP A 277 -20.21 -20.82 -5.28
C ASP A 277 -20.84 -20.37 -6.60
N ILE A 278 -20.80 -19.08 -6.92
CA ILE A 278 -21.25 -18.56 -8.23
C ILE A 278 -20.33 -19.10 -9.34
N ALA A 279 -19.01 -19.15 -9.13
CA ALA A 279 -18.10 -19.75 -10.10
C ALA A 279 -18.40 -21.23 -10.36
N LYS A 280 -18.71 -22.00 -9.30
CA LYS A 280 -19.18 -23.41 -9.43
C LYS A 280 -20.45 -23.49 -10.24
N GLY A 281 -21.43 -22.62 -9.96
CA GLY A 281 -22.69 -22.55 -10.71
C GLY A 281 -22.47 -22.22 -12.18
N ALA A 282 -21.64 -21.26 -12.51
CA ALA A 282 -21.29 -20.89 -13.87
C ALA A 282 -20.62 -22.05 -14.64
N ALA A 283 -19.67 -22.72 -14.02
CA ALA A 283 -19.04 -23.91 -14.59
C ALA A 283 -20.02 -25.04 -14.87
N LEU A 284 -20.93 -25.29 -13.92
CA LEU A 284 -21.99 -26.32 -14.08
C LEU A 284 -22.94 -25.98 -15.25
N MET A 285 -23.38 -24.72 -15.34
CA MET A 285 -24.31 -24.29 -16.41
C MET A 285 -23.70 -24.40 -17.80
N THR A 286 -22.40 -24.19 -17.93
CA THR A 286 -21.70 -24.20 -19.23
C THR A 286 -21.03 -25.51 -19.56
N GLY A 287 -21.04 -26.49 -18.63
CA GLY A 287 -20.33 -27.77 -18.79
C GLY A 287 -18.79 -27.58 -18.85
N THR A 288 -18.27 -26.57 -18.19
CA THR A 288 -16.82 -26.24 -18.10
C THR A 288 -16.28 -26.66 -16.72
N SER A 289 -14.98 -26.51 -16.55
CA SER A 289 -14.31 -26.61 -15.25
C SER A 289 -13.56 -25.32 -14.94
N PHE A 290 -13.14 -25.11 -13.68
CA PHE A 290 -12.28 -23.98 -13.35
C PHE A 290 -11.24 -24.33 -12.29
N GLU A 291 -10.13 -23.58 -12.33
CA GLU A 291 -9.12 -23.51 -11.28
C GLU A 291 -9.34 -22.21 -10.50
N ARG A 292 -9.33 -22.29 -9.17
CA ARG A 292 -9.34 -21.15 -8.25
C ARG A 292 -7.92 -20.87 -7.78
N VAL A 293 -7.37 -19.72 -8.15
CA VAL A 293 -6.03 -19.29 -7.74
C VAL A 293 -6.16 -18.14 -6.76
N PHE A 294 -5.76 -18.34 -5.51
CA PHE A 294 -5.63 -17.25 -4.53
C PHE A 294 -4.45 -16.38 -4.94
N ILE A 295 -4.66 -15.09 -5.07
CA ILE A 295 -3.62 -14.12 -5.43
C ILE A 295 -3.05 -13.49 -4.16
N ASP A 296 -3.87 -12.75 -3.43
CA ASP A 296 -3.51 -12.11 -2.17
C ASP A 296 -4.73 -11.89 -1.27
N GLY A 297 -4.47 -11.46 -0.05
CA GLY A 297 -5.49 -10.99 0.88
C GLY A 297 -4.84 -10.12 1.95
N THR A 298 -5.58 -9.10 2.40
CA THR A 298 -5.13 -8.17 3.44
C THR A 298 -6.18 -8.02 4.53
N ALA A 299 -5.73 -7.88 5.77
CA ALA A 299 -6.58 -7.62 6.91
C ALA A 299 -6.98 -6.14 7.00
N GLU A 300 -8.02 -5.86 7.75
CA GLU A 300 -8.33 -4.50 8.20
C GLU A 300 -7.27 -3.98 9.18
N LEU A 301 -6.90 -2.71 9.09
CA LEU A 301 -6.01 -2.06 10.04
C LEU A 301 -6.72 -1.86 11.40
N LEU A 302 -6.05 -2.18 12.50
CA LEU A 302 -6.51 -1.88 13.84
C LEU A 302 -5.90 -0.57 14.33
N PRO A 303 -6.71 0.48 14.66
CA PRO A 303 -6.17 1.73 15.15
C PRO A 303 -5.55 1.56 16.54
N ASN A 304 -4.35 2.14 16.73
CA ASN A 304 -3.67 2.16 18.03
C ASN A 304 -3.58 3.59 18.56
N PHE A 305 -4.59 4.02 19.29
CA PHE A 305 -4.67 5.39 19.79
C PHE A 305 -3.52 5.81 20.72
N SER A 306 -2.87 4.87 21.40
CA SER A 306 -1.69 5.16 22.24
C SER A 306 -0.49 5.55 21.40
N ILE A 307 -0.20 4.79 20.34
CA ILE A 307 0.88 5.09 19.38
C ILE A 307 0.54 6.36 18.60
N GLU A 308 -0.70 6.52 18.12
CA GLU A 308 -1.16 7.71 17.43
C GLU A 308 -0.93 8.99 18.28
N ASN A 309 -1.27 8.95 19.56
CA ASN A 309 -1.05 10.08 20.47
C ASN A 309 0.44 10.39 20.68
N ALA A 310 1.28 9.36 20.79
CA ALA A 310 2.73 9.54 20.90
C ALA A 310 3.34 10.14 19.63
N LEU A 311 2.89 9.70 18.45
CA LEU A 311 3.29 10.25 17.16
C LEU A 311 2.89 11.72 17.05
N TYR A 312 1.61 12.04 17.34
CA TYR A 312 1.11 13.41 17.27
C TYR A 312 1.88 14.36 18.18
N ALA A 313 2.12 13.98 19.42
CA ALA A 313 2.91 14.78 20.37
C ALA A 313 4.35 15.03 19.91
N ASN A 314 4.95 14.08 19.16
CA ASN A 314 6.26 14.26 18.56
C ASN A 314 6.21 15.18 17.35
N MET A 315 5.22 15.03 16.46
CA MET A 315 5.03 15.92 15.31
C MET A 315 4.79 17.37 15.77
N GLU A 316 3.97 17.56 16.82
CA GLU A 316 3.72 18.89 17.40
C GLU A 316 5.01 19.51 17.99
N ALA A 317 5.86 18.71 18.62
CA ALA A 317 7.11 19.19 19.22
C ALA A 317 8.20 19.49 18.20
N ILE A 318 8.25 18.76 17.07
CA ILE A 318 9.21 18.94 15.98
C ILE A 318 8.75 20.06 15.04
N GLY A 319 7.45 20.17 14.78
CA GLY A 319 6.86 21.05 13.79
C GLY A 319 6.73 20.37 12.42
N VAL A 320 6.41 21.18 11.43
CA VAL A 320 6.25 20.75 10.04
C VAL A 320 7.43 21.24 9.18
N PRO A 321 7.70 20.63 8.01
CA PRO A 321 8.71 21.12 7.08
C PRO A 321 8.44 22.56 6.65
N SER A 322 9.50 23.32 6.41
CA SER A 322 9.45 24.61 5.72
C SER A 322 9.75 24.41 4.24
N PHE A 323 9.14 25.22 3.41
CA PHE A 323 9.29 25.15 1.95
C PHE A 323 9.82 26.49 1.44
N ASP A 324 10.71 26.47 0.45
CA ASP A 324 11.21 27.65 -0.22
C ASP A 324 10.26 28.14 -1.34
N GLU A 325 10.63 29.24 -2.02
CA GLU A 325 9.80 29.85 -3.05
C GLU A 325 9.66 28.94 -4.30
N ASP A 326 10.71 28.22 -4.67
CA ASP A 326 10.71 27.32 -5.83
C ASP A 326 9.84 26.09 -5.57
N GLU A 327 9.93 25.51 -4.38
CA GLU A 327 9.08 24.40 -3.93
C GLU A 327 7.59 24.80 -3.89
N LEU A 328 7.29 25.99 -3.37
CA LEU A 328 5.93 26.53 -3.34
C LEU A 328 5.39 26.81 -4.74
N ALA A 329 6.25 27.31 -5.66
CA ALA A 329 5.88 27.55 -7.04
C ALA A 329 5.57 26.22 -7.78
N LEU A 330 6.40 25.20 -7.61
CA LEU A 330 6.16 23.87 -8.17
C LEU A 330 4.87 23.25 -7.63
N ALA A 331 4.66 23.33 -6.32
CA ALA A 331 3.44 22.84 -5.68
C ALA A 331 2.18 23.55 -6.20
N ALA A 332 2.24 24.87 -6.39
CA ALA A 332 1.14 25.63 -6.97
C ALA A 332 0.83 25.23 -8.42
N ALA A 333 1.88 25.01 -9.22
CA ALA A 333 1.73 24.55 -10.60
C ALA A 333 1.15 23.14 -10.67
N LEU A 334 1.58 22.21 -9.82
CA LEU A 334 1.00 20.87 -9.71
C LEU A 334 -0.47 20.92 -9.27
N LYS A 335 -0.77 21.71 -8.23
CA LYS A 335 -2.14 21.87 -7.72
C LYS A 335 -3.10 22.40 -8.79
N ALA A 336 -2.64 23.23 -9.71
CA ALA A 336 -3.44 23.75 -10.82
C ALA A 336 -3.82 22.68 -11.86
N THR A 337 -3.18 21.50 -11.87
CA THR A 337 -3.43 20.43 -12.85
C THR A 337 -4.59 19.52 -12.47
N TYR A 338 -5.09 19.55 -11.24
CA TYR A 338 -6.18 18.71 -10.76
C TYR A 338 -7.17 19.49 -9.89
N PRO A 339 -8.46 19.13 -9.93
CA PRO A 339 -9.46 19.74 -9.06
C PRO A 339 -9.31 19.25 -7.62
N GLY A 340 -9.50 20.13 -6.66
CA GLY A 340 -9.50 19.80 -5.25
C GLY A 340 -8.97 20.94 -4.41
N SER A 341 -9.40 21.01 -3.15
CA SER A 341 -8.93 22.03 -2.21
C SER A 341 -7.66 21.62 -1.47
N GLY A 342 -7.22 20.35 -1.59
CA GLY A 342 -6.10 19.80 -0.84
C GLY A 342 -6.38 19.58 0.66
N ILE A 343 -7.64 19.64 1.07
CA ILE A 343 -8.05 19.42 2.46
C ILE A 343 -8.87 18.14 2.65
N GLU A 344 -9.31 17.53 1.55
CA GLU A 344 -10.17 16.34 1.55
C GLU A 344 -9.46 15.09 2.09
N GLY A 345 -8.14 15.03 2.00
CA GLY A 345 -7.31 13.95 2.55
C GLY A 345 -7.05 14.09 4.05
N ILE A 346 -7.36 15.25 4.66
CA ILE A 346 -7.13 15.48 6.07
C ILE A 346 -8.16 14.74 6.92
N LYS A 347 -7.69 13.87 7.81
CA LYS A 347 -8.52 13.04 8.68
C LYS A 347 -9.42 13.92 9.57
N GLY A 348 -10.69 13.55 9.63
CA GLY A 348 -11.72 14.30 10.35
C GLY A 348 -12.29 15.51 9.63
N ALA A 349 -11.66 16.01 8.57
CA ALA A 349 -12.18 17.19 7.85
C ALA A 349 -13.53 16.95 7.15
N ARG A 350 -13.85 15.69 6.84
CA ARG A 350 -15.15 15.30 6.26
C ARG A 350 -16.19 14.95 7.32
N GLU A 351 -15.77 14.34 8.42
CA GLU A 351 -16.64 13.73 9.42
C GLU A 351 -16.93 14.69 10.61
N ASN A 352 -16.03 15.64 10.87
CA ASN A 352 -16.12 16.53 12.03
C ASN A 352 -16.11 18.02 11.61
N PRO A 353 -17.23 18.73 11.77
CA PRO A 353 -17.34 20.15 11.39
C PRO A 353 -16.32 21.07 12.08
N GLU A 354 -15.95 20.78 13.33
CA GLU A 354 -14.98 21.61 14.06
C GLU A 354 -13.57 21.40 13.52
N ILE A 355 -13.18 20.16 13.23
CA ILE A 355 -11.91 19.85 12.55
C ILE A 355 -11.89 20.52 11.18
N ARG A 356 -12.97 20.40 10.41
CA ARG A 356 -13.08 21.07 9.10
C ARG A 356 -12.87 22.56 9.19
N LYS A 357 -13.50 23.23 10.17
CA LYS A 357 -13.35 24.66 10.39
C LYS A 357 -11.89 25.06 10.69
N GLN A 358 -11.21 24.30 11.55
CA GLN A 358 -9.80 24.54 11.87
C GLN A 358 -8.91 24.34 10.64
N VAL A 359 -9.10 23.26 9.88
CA VAL A 359 -8.37 22.96 8.66
C VAL A 359 -8.56 24.05 7.60
N LEU A 360 -9.79 24.54 7.41
CA LEU A 360 -10.07 25.66 6.50
C LEU A 360 -9.31 26.93 6.91
N ALA A 361 -9.28 27.24 8.20
CA ALA A 361 -8.54 28.41 8.70
C ALA A 361 -7.03 28.27 8.47
N LEU A 362 -6.45 27.09 8.74
CA LEU A 362 -5.02 26.82 8.57
C LEU A 362 -4.58 26.79 7.09
N SER A 363 -5.42 26.25 6.21
CA SER A 363 -5.15 26.13 4.76
C SER A 363 -5.48 27.40 3.96
N GLY A 364 -5.94 28.49 4.59
CA GLY A 364 -6.44 29.66 3.88
C GLY A 364 -7.65 29.33 2.99
N ASN A 365 -8.61 28.54 3.51
CA ASN A 365 -9.74 27.98 2.76
C ASN A 365 -9.32 27.11 1.58
N GLY A 366 -8.22 26.39 1.71
CA GLY A 366 -7.65 25.55 0.65
C GLY A 366 -6.87 26.30 -0.43
N ALA A 367 -6.57 27.59 -0.20
CA ALA A 367 -5.82 28.39 -1.17
C ALA A 367 -4.32 28.12 -1.19
N LYS A 368 -3.74 27.66 -0.05
CA LYS A 368 -2.31 27.34 0.02
C LYS A 368 -1.92 26.25 -0.99
N PRO A 369 -0.77 26.36 -1.64
CA PRO A 369 -0.28 25.31 -2.55
C PRO A 369 0.08 24.02 -1.84
N LEU A 370 0.56 24.11 -0.60
CA LEU A 370 0.90 22.97 0.29
C LEU A 370 0.21 23.12 1.64
N ASN A 371 -0.01 22.00 2.33
CA ASN A 371 -0.46 21.97 3.71
C ASN A 371 0.74 22.11 4.65
N ASP A 372 1.22 23.35 4.84
CA ASP A 372 2.36 23.76 5.65
C ASP A 372 2.02 23.86 7.16
N PHE A 373 1.13 23.03 7.63
CA PHE A 373 0.67 22.98 9.01
C PHE A 373 0.46 21.52 9.47
N LEU A 374 0.55 21.28 10.75
CA LEU A 374 0.12 20.02 11.36
C LEU A 374 -1.41 20.02 11.46
N ALA A 375 -2.03 19.02 10.86
CA ALA A 375 -3.48 18.85 10.95
C ALA A 375 -3.92 18.65 12.40
N PRO A 376 -5.10 19.19 12.80
CA PRO A 376 -5.61 19.04 14.16
C PRO A 376 -5.74 17.55 14.54
N ARG A 377 -5.41 17.22 15.80
CA ARG A 377 -5.54 15.86 16.30
C ARG A 377 -6.97 15.35 16.17
N TYR A 378 -7.12 14.25 15.48
CA TYR A 378 -8.39 13.57 15.32
C TYR A 378 -8.19 12.06 15.54
N SER A 379 -9.10 11.43 16.26
CA SER A 379 -9.11 9.98 16.50
C SER A 379 -10.44 9.41 16.05
N SER A 380 -10.42 8.34 15.32
CA SER A 380 -11.62 7.73 14.74
C SER A 380 -11.47 6.21 14.63
N THR A 381 -12.61 5.54 14.54
CA THR A 381 -12.73 4.15 14.08
C THR A 381 -13.40 4.07 12.71
N SER A 382 -13.51 5.20 12.00
CA SER A 382 -14.10 5.25 10.67
C SER A 382 -13.28 4.43 9.67
N ILE A 383 -13.98 3.90 8.66
CA ILE A 383 -13.39 3.00 7.67
C ILE A 383 -13.05 3.77 6.41
N SER A 384 -11.79 3.72 6.01
CA SER A 384 -11.34 4.15 4.69
C SER A 384 -11.58 3.01 3.69
N PRO A 385 -12.14 3.26 2.50
CA PRO A 385 -12.42 2.21 1.52
C PRO A 385 -11.17 1.64 0.84
N GLY A 386 -10.00 2.24 1.03
CA GLY A 386 -8.72 1.73 0.54
C GLY A 386 -8.32 0.42 1.21
N ARG A 387 -7.21 -0.14 0.77
CA ARG A 387 -6.53 -1.26 1.45
C ARG A 387 -5.07 -0.90 1.67
N THR A 388 -4.47 -1.52 2.67
CA THR A 388 -3.03 -1.66 2.83
C THR A 388 -2.74 -2.97 3.54
N ASP A 389 -1.62 -3.59 3.27
CA ASP A 389 -1.18 -4.81 3.97
C ASP A 389 -0.53 -4.52 5.34
N VAL A 390 -0.46 -3.24 5.76
CA VAL A 390 -0.12 -2.85 7.13
C VAL A 390 -1.15 -3.37 8.14
N GLY A 391 -2.40 -3.61 7.71
CA GLY A 391 -3.43 -4.27 8.54
C GLY A 391 -3.00 -5.64 9.07
N ASP A 392 -2.18 -6.36 8.33
CA ASP A 392 -1.66 -7.69 8.72
C ASP A 392 -0.51 -7.60 9.75
N VAL A 393 0.00 -6.40 10.04
CA VAL A 393 0.99 -6.14 11.09
C VAL A 393 0.33 -5.72 12.39
N SER A 394 -0.89 -5.15 12.35
CA SER A 394 -1.62 -4.56 13.48
C SER A 394 -2.33 -5.57 14.39
#